data_9a87e27418b7755a67016e96d6fee64d
#
_entry.id   9a87e27418b7755a67016e96d6fee64d
#
_cell.length_a   1.000
_cell.length_b   1.000
_cell.length_c   1.000
_cell.angle_alpha   90.00
_cell.angle_beta   90.00
_cell.angle_gamma   90.00
#
_symmetry.space_group_name_H-M   'P 1'
#
loop_
_entity.id
_entity.type
_entity.pdbx_description
1 polymer ?
#
loop_
_entity_poly.entity_id
_entity_poly.type
_entity_poly.pdbx_seq_one_letter_code
_entity_poly.pdbx_strand_id
1 'polypeptide(L)'
;GPIFGVDARSGKQVWRFYTVGGEEGNGDARNTWGGDSWKTGGGGGWMPGGYDAETNTVWWGTANPAPLYDWSGPDYKTSGARPGDNLYTTSVILLDPDTGKLKGYHQELPHDAWDFDSATGEFIILKKNGKKYVVHPSKSGFVWVYDDQAKVQNVWRLVQNINFVKDITPKGVLVGRRDMTAGKHTNLCPFIAGGMSWNM
;
A
#
# COMPACT_ATOMS: atom_id res chain seq x y z
N GLY A 1 -8.74 -4.04 7.13
CA GLY A 1 -9.32 -3.45 8.35
C GLY A 1 -9.51 -1.95 8.22
N PRO A 2 -10.36 -1.31 9.04
CA PRO A 2 -10.57 0.14 8.97
C PRO A 2 -9.46 0.92 9.67
N ILE A 3 -9.24 2.14 9.18
CA ILE A 3 -8.59 3.23 9.90
C ILE A 3 -9.70 4.14 10.42
N PHE A 4 -9.57 4.66 11.61
CA PHE A 4 -10.61 5.52 12.19
C PHE A 4 -10.02 6.66 13.01
N GLY A 5 -10.70 7.80 12.98
CA GLY A 5 -10.45 8.93 13.86
C GLY A 5 -11.21 8.79 15.16
N VAL A 6 -10.54 9.19 16.23
CA VAL A 6 -11.11 9.19 17.59
C VAL A 6 -10.95 10.59 18.17
N ASP A 7 -12.03 11.13 18.69
CA ASP A 7 -11.97 12.38 19.45
C ASP A 7 -11.15 12.20 20.72
N ALA A 8 -10.07 12.94 20.86
CA ALA A 8 -9.10 12.77 21.95
C ALA A 8 -9.65 13.08 23.34
N ARG A 9 -10.74 13.87 23.43
CA ARG A 9 -11.35 14.24 24.72
C ARG A 9 -12.39 13.23 25.19
N SER A 10 -13.21 12.74 24.24
CA SER A 10 -14.33 11.85 24.55
C SER A 10 -14.03 10.37 24.31
N GLY A 11 -12.98 10.05 23.57
CA GLY A 11 -12.67 8.70 23.12
C GLY A 11 -13.65 8.16 22.07
N LYS A 12 -14.57 8.98 21.59
CA LYS A 12 -15.57 8.53 20.61
C LYS A 12 -14.98 8.50 19.19
N GLN A 13 -15.32 7.45 18.43
CA GLN A 13 -15.03 7.40 17.00
C GLN A 13 -15.81 8.51 16.28
N VAL A 14 -15.11 9.31 15.47
CA VAL A 14 -15.70 10.41 14.71
C VAL A 14 -15.83 10.10 13.22
N TRP A 15 -14.94 9.24 12.69
CA TRP A 15 -15.01 8.75 11.31
C TRP A 15 -14.34 7.38 11.18
N ARG A 16 -14.58 6.73 10.06
CA ARG A 16 -13.97 5.45 9.68
C ARG A 16 -13.69 5.42 8.18
N PHE A 17 -12.52 4.94 7.82
CA PHE A 17 -12.11 4.66 6.44
C PHE A 17 -11.80 3.18 6.29
N TYR A 18 -12.48 2.50 5.37
CA TYR A 18 -12.21 1.11 5.06
C TYR A 18 -11.10 1.00 4.00
N THR A 19 -10.03 0.27 4.31
CA THR A 19 -8.90 0.03 3.41
C THR A 19 -9.21 -0.99 2.31
N VAL A 20 -10.29 -1.74 2.46
CA VAL A 20 -10.88 -2.60 1.44
C VAL A 20 -12.34 -2.20 1.30
N GLY A 21 -12.81 -2.09 0.08
CA GLY A 21 -14.19 -1.69 -0.19
C GLY A 21 -15.20 -2.66 0.42
N GLY A 22 -16.29 -2.12 0.94
CA GLY A 22 -17.39 -2.86 1.56
C GLY A 22 -18.73 -2.21 1.25
N GLU A 23 -19.81 -2.69 1.88
CA GLU A 23 -21.15 -2.09 1.73
C GLU A 23 -21.18 -0.63 2.20
N GLU A 24 -20.39 -0.29 3.23
CA GLU A 24 -20.27 1.05 3.81
C GLU A 24 -19.00 1.78 3.37
N GLY A 25 -18.18 1.19 2.47
CA GLY A 25 -16.84 1.67 2.17
C GLY A 25 -16.67 2.18 0.75
N ASN A 26 -15.44 2.41 0.37
CA ASN A 26 -15.01 2.97 -0.90
C ASN A 26 -15.39 2.07 -2.08
N GLY A 27 -16.55 2.31 -2.69
CA GLY A 27 -17.11 1.52 -3.76
C GLY A 27 -16.15 1.26 -4.93
N ASP A 28 -15.30 2.25 -5.26
CA ASP A 28 -14.30 2.13 -6.31
C ASP A 28 -13.24 1.06 -5.99
N ALA A 29 -12.83 0.95 -4.73
CA ALA A 29 -11.90 -0.09 -4.30
C ALA A 29 -12.47 -1.49 -4.51
N ARG A 30 -13.77 -1.68 -4.23
CA ARG A 30 -14.45 -2.96 -4.42
C ARG A 30 -14.37 -3.48 -5.85
N ASN A 31 -14.45 -2.60 -6.84
CA ASN A 31 -14.39 -2.95 -8.25
C ASN A 31 -13.03 -3.51 -8.70
N THR A 32 -12.01 -3.40 -7.85
CA THR A 32 -10.67 -3.96 -8.10
C THR A 32 -10.47 -5.35 -7.51
N TRP A 33 -11.53 -5.95 -6.98
CA TRP A 33 -11.55 -7.28 -6.39
C TRP A 33 -12.48 -8.19 -7.18
N GLY A 34 -12.00 -9.34 -7.61
CA GLY A 34 -12.83 -10.30 -8.34
C GLY A 34 -13.89 -10.93 -7.44
N GLY A 35 -15.14 -10.92 -7.91
CA GLY A 35 -16.27 -11.50 -7.19
C GLY A 35 -16.42 -10.93 -5.78
N ASP A 36 -16.52 -11.82 -4.81
CA ASP A 36 -16.72 -11.51 -3.39
C ASP A 36 -15.42 -11.53 -2.56
N SER A 37 -14.25 -11.61 -3.20
CA SER A 37 -12.96 -11.73 -2.50
C SER A 37 -12.65 -10.55 -1.58
N TRP A 38 -13.22 -9.37 -1.82
CA TRP A 38 -13.13 -8.20 -0.95
C TRP A 38 -13.66 -8.44 0.47
N LYS A 39 -14.57 -9.40 0.68
CA LYS A 39 -15.16 -9.73 2.00
C LYS A 39 -14.11 -10.26 3.00
N THR A 40 -13.05 -10.84 2.50
CA THR A 40 -11.91 -11.35 3.30
C THR A 40 -10.60 -10.61 3.01
N GLY A 41 -10.67 -9.45 2.42
CA GLY A 41 -9.65 -8.76 1.65
C GLY A 41 -8.35 -8.35 2.36
N GLY A 42 -8.24 -8.28 3.68
CA GLY A 42 -7.00 -7.85 4.36
C GLY A 42 -6.83 -6.32 4.44
N GLY A 43 -5.66 -5.81 4.09
CA GLY A 43 -5.37 -4.38 3.99
C GLY A 43 -5.33 -3.63 5.32
N GLY A 44 -4.83 -4.21 6.40
CA GLY A 44 -4.72 -3.56 7.70
C GLY A 44 -3.81 -2.34 7.69
N GLY A 45 -4.13 -1.33 8.48
CA GLY A 45 -3.26 -0.17 8.74
C GLY A 45 -2.58 -0.32 10.09
N TRP A 46 -1.71 -1.32 10.24
CA TRP A 46 -1.17 -1.75 11.53
C TRP A 46 0.06 -0.95 12.01
N MET A 47 0.71 -0.21 11.11
CA MET A 47 1.79 0.71 11.48
C MET A 47 1.29 2.14 11.58
N PRO A 48 1.93 2.98 12.41
CA PRO A 48 1.62 4.40 12.48
C PRO A 48 1.79 5.09 11.13
N GLY A 49 0.92 6.07 10.87
CA GLY A 49 1.05 6.96 9.72
C GLY A 49 1.88 8.20 10.03
N GLY A 50 2.05 9.06 9.03
CA GLY A 50 2.62 10.39 9.16
C GLY A 50 1.54 11.47 9.09
N TYR A 51 1.80 12.64 9.68
CA TYR A 51 0.91 13.78 9.59
C TYR A 51 1.60 15.00 9.01
N ASP A 52 1.04 15.54 7.96
CA ASP A 52 1.45 16.81 7.35
C ASP A 52 0.52 17.94 7.84
N ALA A 53 0.99 18.70 8.80
CA ALA A 53 0.23 19.81 9.39
C ALA A 53 -0.03 20.94 8.40
N GLU A 54 0.81 21.10 7.38
CA GLU A 54 0.66 22.20 6.42
C GLU A 54 -0.51 21.96 5.45
N THR A 55 -0.75 20.73 5.07
CA THR A 55 -1.86 20.35 4.18
C THR A 55 -3.03 19.70 4.93
N ASN A 56 -2.94 19.59 6.26
CA ASN A 56 -3.89 18.86 7.11
C ASN A 56 -4.16 17.47 6.53
N THR A 57 -3.12 16.65 6.37
CA THR A 57 -3.21 15.36 5.70
C THR A 57 -2.51 14.28 6.50
N VAL A 58 -3.21 13.18 6.76
CA VAL A 58 -2.63 11.95 7.29
C VAL A 58 -2.19 11.07 6.14
N TRP A 59 -0.93 10.65 6.18
CA TRP A 59 -0.32 9.66 5.30
C TRP A 59 -0.33 8.31 6.00
N TRP A 60 -0.89 7.29 5.38
CA TRP A 60 -1.00 5.97 5.99
C TRP A 60 -0.66 4.87 5.00
N GLY A 61 0.19 3.94 5.42
CA GLY A 61 0.47 2.73 4.64
C GLY A 61 -0.51 1.61 4.97
N THR A 62 -0.90 0.84 3.97
CA THR A 62 -1.78 -0.32 4.14
C THR A 62 -1.04 -1.63 3.90
N ALA A 63 -1.49 -2.67 4.60
CA ALA A 63 -0.92 -4.00 4.53
C ALA A 63 -1.35 -4.76 3.26
N ASN A 64 -0.76 -5.94 3.12
CA ASN A 64 -1.06 -6.91 2.08
C ASN A 64 -2.54 -7.30 2.02
N PRO A 65 -3.02 -7.77 0.87
CA PRO A 65 -4.34 -8.39 0.74
C PRO A 65 -4.39 -9.80 1.34
N ALA A 66 -5.61 -10.30 1.59
CA ALA A 66 -5.86 -11.69 1.99
C ALA A 66 -6.70 -12.42 0.93
N PRO A 67 -6.45 -13.72 0.68
CA PRO A 67 -5.36 -14.53 1.24
C PRO A 67 -3.98 -14.01 0.82
N LEU A 68 -2.98 -14.16 1.71
CA LEU A 68 -1.67 -13.55 1.57
C LEU A 68 -0.95 -13.96 0.27
N TYR A 69 -0.80 -15.26 0.07
CA TYR A 69 -0.14 -15.81 -1.12
C TYR A 69 -1.17 -16.28 -2.13
N ASP A 70 -1.62 -15.36 -2.96
CA ASP A 70 -2.51 -15.73 -4.08
C ASP A 70 -1.71 -16.07 -5.33
N TRP A 71 -1.33 -17.35 -5.43
CA TRP A 71 -0.53 -17.87 -6.52
C TRP A 71 -1.41 -18.34 -7.67
N SER A 72 -2.05 -17.42 -8.29
CA SER A 72 -3.19 -17.65 -9.16
C SER A 72 -2.87 -17.93 -10.61
N GLY A 73 -1.60 -18.03 -10.97
CA GLY A 73 -1.22 -18.30 -12.36
C GLY A 73 -0.81 -17.04 -13.14
N PRO A 74 -0.82 -17.09 -14.47
CA PRO A 74 -0.14 -16.09 -15.30
C PRO A 74 -0.80 -14.71 -15.33
N ASP A 75 -2.06 -14.61 -14.94
CA ASP A 75 -2.81 -13.36 -14.97
C ASP A 75 -3.61 -13.14 -13.68
N TYR A 76 -3.03 -12.37 -12.78
CA TYR A 76 -3.67 -12.01 -11.52
C TYR A 76 -4.95 -11.15 -11.68
N LYS A 77 -5.18 -10.58 -12.84
CA LYS A 77 -6.38 -9.77 -13.11
C LYS A 77 -7.65 -10.64 -13.20
N THR A 78 -7.49 -11.87 -13.61
CA THR A 78 -8.63 -12.74 -13.97
C THR A 78 -8.64 -14.07 -13.22
N SER A 79 -7.57 -14.42 -12.53
CA SER A 79 -7.42 -15.71 -11.85
C SER A 79 -6.97 -15.59 -10.41
N GLY A 80 -7.14 -16.66 -9.63
CA GLY A 80 -6.79 -16.77 -8.23
C GLY A 80 -7.94 -16.59 -7.26
N ALA A 81 -7.59 -16.52 -5.98
CA ALA A 81 -8.55 -16.36 -4.90
C ALA A 81 -9.10 -14.94 -4.79
N ARG A 82 -8.34 -13.95 -5.29
CA ARG A 82 -8.70 -12.51 -5.22
C ARG A 82 -8.30 -11.77 -6.50
N PRO A 83 -8.83 -12.13 -7.67
CA PRO A 83 -8.46 -11.48 -8.94
C PRO A 83 -8.55 -9.96 -8.89
N GLY A 84 -7.64 -9.27 -9.56
CA GLY A 84 -7.62 -7.81 -9.65
C GLY A 84 -6.52 -7.15 -8.81
N ASP A 85 -6.48 -5.83 -8.81
CA ASP A 85 -5.44 -5.03 -8.16
C ASP A 85 -5.58 -4.98 -6.63
N ASN A 86 -6.76 -5.24 -6.10
CA ASN A 86 -7.08 -5.33 -4.67
C ASN A 86 -6.85 -4.00 -3.90
N LEU A 87 -7.42 -2.90 -4.39
CA LEU A 87 -7.36 -1.61 -3.70
C LEU A 87 -8.10 -1.66 -2.34
N TYR A 88 -7.62 -0.95 -1.33
CA TYR A 88 -6.37 -0.19 -1.20
C TYR A 88 -5.34 -0.99 -0.39
N THR A 89 -5.06 -2.23 -0.75
CA THR A 89 -3.97 -3.00 -0.12
C THR A 89 -2.63 -2.58 -0.71
N THR A 90 -1.56 -2.74 0.04
CA THR A 90 -0.18 -2.40 -0.32
C THR A 90 -0.11 -1.02 -1.00
N SER A 91 -0.71 -0.05 -0.31
CA SER A 91 -0.92 1.31 -0.82
C SER A 91 -0.52 2.35 0.22
N VAL A 92 -0.11 3.50 -0.26
CA VAL A 92 -0.07 4.73 0.53
C VAL A 92 -1.39 5.47 0.28
N ILE A 93 -2.08 5.84 1.36
CA ILE A 93 -3.34 6.58 1.33
C ILE A 93 -3.22 7.90 2.07
N LEU A 94 -3.88 8.92 1.56
CA LEU A 94 -3.94 10.25 2.13
C LEU A 94 -5.35 10.50 2.64
N LEU A 95 -5.49 10.74 3.94
CA LEU A 95 -6.77 10.99 4.56
C LEU A 95 -6.83 12.41 5.13
N ASP A 96 -7.99 13.01 5.06
CA ASP A 96 -8.33 14.17 5.83
C ASP A 96 -8.56 13.76 7.29
N PRO A 97 -7.81 14.29 8.27
CA PRO A 97 -7.89 13.84 9.66
C PRO A 97 -9.21 14.23 10.35
N ASP A 98 -9.88 15.26 9.86
CA ASP A 98 -11.13 15.75 10.46
C ASP A 98 -12.34 14.94 10.02
N THR A 99 -12.31 14.41 8.79
CA THR A 99 -13.46 13.77 8.15
C THR A 99 -13.25 12.32 7.76
N GLY A 100 -12.01 11.83 7.73
CA GLY A 100 -11.63 10.52 7.21
C GLY A 100 -11.77 10.37 5.70
N LYS A 101 -12.04 11.45 4.97
CA LYS A 101 -12.17 11.39 3.50
C LYS A 101 -10.82 11.15 2.84
N LEU A 102 -10.84 10.30 1.81
CA LEU A 102 -9.68 10.04 0.98
C LEU A 102 -9.35 11.30 0.15
N LYS A 103 -8.12 11.79 0.29
CA LYS A 103 -7.58 12.94 -0.47
C LYS A 103 -6.75 12.48 -1.67
N GLY A 104 -6.17 11.29 -1.60
CA GLY A 104 -5.35 10.70 -2.65
C GLY A 104 -4.78 9.36 -2.23
N TYR A 105 -4.22 8.64 -3.18
CA TYR A 105 -3.52 7.38 -2.92
C TYR A 105 -2.55 7.02 -4.04
N HIS A 106 -1.64 6.11 -3.72
CA HIS A 106 -0.85 5.36 -4.69
C HIS A 106 -0.74 3.91 -4.24
N GLN A 107 -1.07 2.97 -5.11
CA GLN A 107 -0.85 1.55 -4.85
C GLN A 107 0.57 1.19 -5.30
N GLU A 108 1.44 0.89 -4.34
CA GLU A 108 2.84 0.57 -4.62
C GLU A 108 2.98 -0.77 -5.35
N LEU A 109 2.23 -1.76 -4.89
CA LEU A 109 2.24 -3.09 -5.50
C LEU A 109 0.79 -3.59 -5.70
N PRO A 110 0.22 -3.43 -6.90
CA PRO A 110 -1.06 -4.05 -7.25
C PRO A 110 -0.99 -5.56 -7.06
N HIS A 111 -2.05 -6.16 -6.49
CA HIS A 111 -2.12 -7.60 -6.24
C HIS A 111 -0.87 -8.15 -5.55
N ASP A 112 -0.53 -7.59 -4.40
CA ASP A 112 0.64 -8.06 -3.65
C ASP A 112 0.49 -9.53 -3.26
N ALA A 113 1.33 -10.39 -3.83
CA ALA A 113 1.38 -11.83 -3.58
C ALA A 113 2.63 -12.22 -2.78
N TRP A 114 3.39 -11.25 -2.25
CA TRP A 114 4.70 -11.45 -1.64
C TRP A 114 4.79 -11.00 -0.19
N ASP A 115 3.73 -10.36 0.34
CA ASP A 115 3.71 -9.77 1.68
C ASP A 115 4.60 -8.52 1.81
N PHE A 116 4.53 -7.65 0.82
CA PHE A 116 5.33 -6.41 0.80
C PHE A 116 4.52 -5.18 1.20
N ASP A 117 3.84 -5.27 2.33
CA ASP A 117 3.07 -4.18 2.91
C ASP A 117 3.66 -2.79 2.65
N SER A 118 2.82 -1.82 2.31
CA SER A 118 3.16 -0.41 2.42
C SER A 118 2.97 0.13 3.85
N ALA A 119 2.42 -0.69 4.76
CA ALA A 119 2.32 -0.39 6.18
C ALA A 119 3.65 -0.67 6.90
N THR A 120 4.74 -0.17 6.35
CA THR A 120 6.09 -0.32 6.91
C THR A 120 6.88 0.96 6.67
N GLY A 121 7.74 1.29 7.60
CA GLY A 121 8.56 2.48 7.49
C GLY A 121 7.81 3.78 7.80
N GLU A 122 8.53 4.85 7.76
CA GLU A 122 8.05 6.18 8.08
C GLU A 122 7.76 6.99 6.82
N PHE A 123 6.84 7.95 6.95
CA PHE A 123 6.64 8.98 5.94
C PHE A 123 7.50 10.19 6.28
N ILE A 124 8.58 10.38 5.54
CA ILE A 124 9.52 11.49 5.74
C ILE A 124 9.10 12.65 4.86
N ILE A 125 8.52 13.68 5.48
CA ILE A 125 8.05 14.88 4.79
C ILE A 125 9.17 15.89 4.72
N LEU A 126 9.54 16.33 3.52
CA LEU A 126 10.59 17.32 3.33
C LEU A 126 10.23 18.32 2.22
N LYS A 127 10.90 19.48 2.28
CA LYS A 127 10.80 20.53 1.27
C LYS A 127 12.14 20.73 0.59
N LYS A 128 12.12 20.85 -0.72
CA LYS A 128 13.28 21.21 -1.54
C LYS A 128 12.84 22.17 -2.63
N ASN A 129 13.50 23.35 -2.70
CA ASN A 129 13.21 24.38 -3.68
C ASN A 129 11.72 24.77 -3.76
N GLY A 130 11.09 24.95 -2.59
CA GLY A 130 9.68 25.31 -2.44
C GLY A 130 8.68 24.18 -2.75
N LYS A 131 9.14 23.01 -3.17
CA LYS A 131 8.29 21.83 -3.41
C LYS A 131 8.34 20.88 -2.23
N LYS A 132 7.19 20.29 -1.92
CA LYS A 132 7.05 19.24 -0.91
C LYS A 132 7.27 17.88 -1.55
N TYR A 133 7.95 17.02 -0.80
CA TYR A 133 8.15 15.61 -1.13
C TYR A 133 7.87 14.78 0.10
N VAL A 134 7.31 13.60 -0.11
CA VAL A 134 7.13 12.59 0.92
C VAL A 134 7.90 11.35 0.50
N VAL A 135 8.86 10.95 1.32
CA VAL A 135 9.71 9.79 1.07
C VAL A 135 9.23 8.64 1.94
N HIS A 136 8.99 7.50 1.31
CA HIS A 136 8.50 6.29 1.96
C HIS A 136 9.38 5.09 1.60
N PRO A 137 10.24 4.61 2.50
CA PRO A 137 10.92 3.34 2.35
C PRO A 137 9.91 2.19 2.49
N SER A 138 9.94 1.25 1.56
CA SER A 138 8.94 0.18 1.47
C SER A 138 9.56 -1.20 1.71
N LYS A 139 8.78 -2.11 2.28
CA LYS A 139 9.10 -3.53 2.48
C LYS A 139 9.50 -4.22 1.17
N SER A 140 9.01 -3.72 0.04
CA SER A 140 9.39 -4.18 -1.30
C SER A 140 10.87 -4.00 -1.66
N GLY A 141 11.62 -3.22 -0.86
CA GLY A 141 13.03 -2.91 -1.13
C GLY A 141 13.24 -1.71 -2.05
N PHE A 142 12.22 -0.91 -2.21
CA PHE A 142 12.27 0.37 -2.93
C PHE A 142 11.98 1.54 -1.99
N VAL A 143 12.48 2.71 -2.32
CA VAL A 143 12.13 3.98 -1.70
C VAL A 143 11.29 4.78 -2.67
N TRP A 144 10.08 5.08 -2.27
CA TRP A 144 9.14 5.86 -3.04
C TRP A 144 9.23 7.34 -2.68
N VAL A 145 9.12 8.18 -3.67
CA VAL A 145 9.09 9.63 -3.50
C VAL A 145 7.80 10.16 -4.12
N TYR A 146 6.99 10.80 -3.32
CA TYR A 146 5.70 11.35 -3.70
C TYR A 146 5.70 12.87 -3.65
N ASP A 147 4.79 13.51 -4.38
CA ASP A 147 4.33 14.86 -4.06
C ASP A 147 3.22 14.83 -3.00
N ASP A 148 2.71 16.00 -2.65
CA ASP A 148 1.65 16.16 -1.64
C ASP A 148 0.26 15.61 -2.06
N GLN A 149 0.14 15.07 -3.28
CA GLN A 149 -1.06 14.41 -3.81
C GLN A 149 -0.86 12.88 -3.98
N ALA A 150 0.19 12.31 -3.39
CA ALA A 150 0.62 10.93 -3.59
C ALA A 150 0.95 10.55 -5.04
N LYS A 151 1.29 11.52 -5.88
CA LYS A 151 1.80 11.23 -7.23
C LYS A 151 3.28 10.90 -7.15
N VAL A 152 3.66 9.78 -7.75
CA VAL A 152 5.05 9.32 -7.76
C VAL A 152 5.93 10.31 -8.54
N GLN A 153 6.94 10.83 -7.85
CA GLN A 153 7.95 11.71 -8.41
C GLN A 153 9.23 10.96 -8.77
N ASN A 154 9.55 9.93 -7.97
CA ASN A 154 10.66 9.03 -8.24
C ASN A 154 10.53 7.74 -7.43
N VAL A 155 11.26 6.70 -7.85
CA VAL A 155 11.43 5.44 -7.12
C VAL A 155 12.89 5.04 -7.19
N TRP A 156 13.47 4.69 -6.06
CA TRP A 156 14.85 4.23 -5.96
C TRP A 156 14.92 2.81 -5.41
N ARG A 157 15.79 2.00 -5.98
CA ARG A 157 16.10 0.69 -5.45
C ARG A 157 16.91 0.83 -4.16
N LEU A 158 16.40 0.33 -3.04
CA LEU A 158 17.07 0.35 -1.74
C LEU A 158 17.99 -0.86 -1.56
N VAL A 159 17.54 -2.06 -1.97
CA VAL A 159 18.32 -3.30 -1.88
C VAL A 159 18.72 -3.78 -3.26
N GLN A 160 19.91 -4.38 -3.35
CA GLN A 160 20.46 -4.84 -4.64
C GLN A 160 19.73 -6.07 -5.19
N ASN A 161 19.47 -7.04 -4.34
CA ASN A 161 18.86 -8.30 -4.74
C ASN A 161 17.32 -8.22 -4.65
N ILE A 162 16.69 -7.92 -5.77
CA ILE A 162 15.23 -7.92 -5.91
C ILE A 162 14.89 -8.84 -7.09
N ASN A 163 13.96 -9.78 -6.90
CA ASN A 163 13.62 -10.75 -7.93
C ASN A 163 12.13 -10.94 -8.21
N PHE A 164 11.25 -10.25 -7.50
CA PHE A 164 9.80 -10.26 -7.77
C PHE A 164 9.38 -9.32 -8.91
N VAL A 165 10.22 -8.34 -9.21
CA VAL A 165 10.15 -7.47 -10.39
C VAL A 165 11.54 -7.29 -10.97
N LYS A 166 11.62 -7.00 -12.28
CA LYS A 166 12.88 -6.59 -12.89
C LYS A 166 13.27 -5.19 -12.41
N ASP A 167 12.29 -4.27 -12.37
CA ASP A 167 12.48 -2.91 -11.89
C ASP A 167 11.13 -2.23 -11.61
N ILE A 168 11.18 -1.06 -10.93
CA ILE A 168 10.08 -0.12 -10.85
C ILE A 168 10.57 1.19 -11.45
N THR A 169 9.84 1.71 -12.45
CA THR A 169 10.23 2.94 -13.13
C THR A 169 10.16 4.15 -12.18
N PRO A 170 10.82 5.28 -12.49
CA PRO A 170 10.67 6.52 -11.73
C PRO A 170 9.23 7.06 -11.66
N LYS A 171 8.32 6.52 -12.46
CA LYS A 171 6.88 6.84 -12.43
C LYS A 171 6.04 5.83 -11.65
N GLY A 172 6.68 4.86 -10.98
CA GLY A 172 6.00 3.86 -10.17
C GLY A 172 5.41 2.67 -10.95
N VAL A 173 5.82 2.47 -12.21
CA VAL A 173 5.31 1.35 -13.01
C VAL A 173 6.22 0.13 -12.80
N LEU A 174 5.61 -1.00 -12.42
CA LEU A 174 6.31 -2.28 -12.27
C LEU A 174 6.70 -2.83 -13.65
N VAL A 175 7.95 -3.22 -13.78
CA VAL A 175 8.52 -3.80 -15.02
C VAL A 175 8.94 -5.24 -14.74
N GLY A 176 8.47 -6.15 -15.57
CA GLY A 176 8.85 -7.55 -15.47
C GLY A 176 8.45 -8.20 -14.15
N ARG A 177 7.19 -7.98 -13.73
CA ARG A 177 6.57 -8.60 -12.57
C ARG A 177 6.71 -10.13 -12.67
N ARG A 178 7.10 -10.75 -11.56
CA ARG A 178 7.23 -12.20 -11.43
C ARG A 178 6.35 -12.67 -10.28
N ASP A 179 5.22 -13.22 -10.63
CA ASP A 179 4.32 -13.81 -9.66
C ASP A 179 4.85 -15.19 -9.22
N MET A 180 4.52 -15.55 -7.99
CA MET A 180 4.86 -16.84 -7.43
C MET A 180 3.98 -17.92 -8.07
N THR A 181 4.48 -19.15 -8.14
CA THR A 181 3.74 -20.29 -8.67
C THR A 181 3.52 -21.30 -7.55
N ALA A 182 2.26 -21.69 -7.35
CA ALA A 182 1.90 -22.70 -6.36
C ALA A 182 2.72 -23.99 -6.51
N GLY A 183 3.16 -24.53 -5.39
CA GLY A 183 3.94 -25.78 -5.34
C GLY A 183 5.39 -25.69 -5.81
N LYS A 184 5.87 -24.50 -6.17
CA LYS A 184 7.28 -24.28 -6.49
C LYS A 184 7.94 -23.46 -5.40
N HIS A 185 9.07 -23.94 -4.87
CA HIS A 185 9.93 -23.13 -4.02
C HIS A 185 10.48 -21.96 -4.83
N THR A 186 10.20 -20.75 -4.37
CA THR A 186 10.74 -19.53 -4.97
C THR A 186 11.61 -18.86 -3.92
N ASN A 187 12.91 -18.72 -4.24
CA ASN A 187 13.77 -17.85 -3.45
C ASN A 187 13.34 -16.42 -3.71
N LEU A 188 12.56 -15.85 -2.77
CA LEU A 188 12.07 -14.49 -2.85
C LEU A 188 13.09 -13.52 -2.26
N CYS A 189 13.46 -12.51 -3.01
CA CYS A 189 14.32 -11.41 -2.58
C CYS A 189 13.68 -10.05 -2.92
N PRO A 190 13.52 -9.15 -1.91
CA PRO A 190 13.69 -9.44 -0.49
C PRO A 190 12.71 -10.52 -0.03
N PHE A 191 12.99 -11.18 1.09
CA PHE A 191 12.04 -12.15 1.64
C PHE A 191 10.90 -11.42 2.40
N ILE A 192 9.96 -12.15 3.00
CA ILE A 192 8.73 -11.58 3.59
C ILE A 192 8.94 -10.52 4.68
N ALA A 193 10.10 -10.48 5.35
CA ALA A 193 10.43 -9.38 6.25
C ALA A 193 10.81 -8.09 5.50
N GLY A 194 11.04 -8.18 4.20
CA GLY A 194 11.25 -7.04 3.32
C GLY A 194 12.66 -6.50 3.27
N GLY A 195 12.84 -5.50 2.42
CA GLY A 195 14.07 -4.72 2.30
C GLY A 195 14.15 -3.58 3.31
N MET A 196 13.01 -3.14 3.80
CA MET A 196 12.84 -2.17 4.89
C MET A 196 11.63 -2.57 5.72
N SER A 197 11.77 -2.57 7.03
CA SER A 197 10.70 -2.88 7.96
C SER A 197 10.80 -1.96 9.18
N TRP A 198 9.82 -2.02 10.09
CA TRP A 198 9.70 -1.10 11.24
C TRP A 198 10.83 -1.20 12.27
N ASN A 199 11.56 -2.25 12.26
CA ASN A 199 12.57 -2.58 13.27
C ASN A 199 14.03 -2.39 12.79
N MET A 200 14.24 -1.56 11.79
CA MET A 200 15.58 -1.23 11.29
C MET A 200 15.96 0.19 11.59
#